data_a7498891581420dd75e615fc0845835f
#
_entry.id   a7498891581420dd75e615fc0845835f
#
_cell.length_a   1.000
_cell.length_b   1.000
_cell.length_c   1.000
_cell.angle_alpha   90.00
_cell.angle_beta   90.00
_cell.angle_gamma   90.00
#
_symmetry.space_group_name_H-M   'P 1'
#
loop_
_entity.id
_entity.type
_entity.pdbx_description
1 polymer ?
#
loop_
_entity_poly.entity_id
_entity_poly.type
_entity_poly.pdbx_seq_one_letter_code
_entity_poly.pdbx_strand_id
1 'polypeptide(L)'
;EIVLIETRFEGGYVIAPPTNGYSIDNDTPIRLISIEERENILTACRSFNEVVTKIEIPKASQINVSSTPFSKEPWTDYNERSNPIDLLEKHGWIVVGVKGERTVFKRPGATESKSSGDYHSGLKLFKVFTTSSQFEPNKGYSPYALFTVLEHNNNYSNSAKDLLRM
;
A
#
# COMPACT_ATOMS: atom_id res chain seq x y z
N GLU A 1 -1.67 -18.67 -10.14
CA GLU A 1 -0.86 -18.84 -8.92
C GLU A 1 -1.75 -19.47 -7.85
N ILE A 2 -1.31 -20.58 -7.24
CA ILE A 2 -2.06 -21.27 -6.19
C ILE A 2 -1.30 -21.04 -4.88
N VAL A 3 -1.96 -20.44 -3.89
CA VAL A 3 -1.41 -20.29 -2.55
C VAL A 3 -1.62 -21.60 -1.80
N LEU A 4 -0.53 -22.28 -1.46
CA LEU A 4 -0.57 -23.55 -0.72
C LEU A 4 -0.58 -23.35 0.79
N ILE A 5 0.17 -22.35 1.29
CA ILE A 5 0.32 -22.05 2.71
C ILE A 5 0.27 -20.55 2.89
N GLU A 6 -0.55 -20.11 3.83
CA GLU A 6 -0.70 -18.70 4.19
C GLU A 6 -0.55 -18.52 5.70
N THR A 7 0.17 -17.49 6.12
CA THR A 7 0.29 -17.11 7.53
C THR A 7 -0.48 -15.83 7.81
N ARG A 8 -1.17 -15.77 8.94
CA ARG A 8 -1.85 -14.57 9.45
C ARG A 8 -1.18 -14.13 10.73
N PHE A 9 -0.78 -12.86 10.77
CA PHE A 9 -0.16 -12.23 11.94
C PHE A 9 -1.17 -11.41 12.72
N GLU A 10 -0.70 -10.76 13.77
CA GLU A 10 -1.50 -9.87 14.60
C GLU A 10 -2.29 -8.86 13.75
N GLY A 11 -3.58 -8.73 14.04
CA GLY A 11 -4.51 -7.93 13.23
C GLY A 11 -5.08 -8.63 11.99
N GLY A 12 -4.57 -9.83 11.63
CA GLY A 12 -5.19 -10.71 10.65
C GLY A 12 -6.33 -11.52 11.25
N TYR A 13 -7.23 -12.02 10.40
CA TYR A 13 -8.27 -12.95 10.81
C TYR A 13 -8.31 -14.17 9.90
N VAL A 14 -8.77 -15.28 10.43
CA VAL A 14 -9.10 -16.50 9.69
C VAL A 14 -10.52 -16.89 9.98
N ILE A 15 -11.17 -17.52 9.01
CA ILE A 15 -12.49 -18.12 9.22
C ILE A 15 -12.27 -19.50 9.83
N ALA A 16 -12.96 -19.80 10.91
CA ALA A 16 -12.81 -21.05 11.65
C ALA A 16 -14.19 -21.59 12.12
N PRO A 17 -14.29 -22.82 12.58
CA PRO A 17 -15.49 -23.34 13.21
C PRO A 17 -15.97 -22.41 14.37
N PRO A 18 -17.30 -22.25 14.55
CA PRO A 18 -18.40 -23.02 13.97
C PRO A 18 -18.98 -22.48 12.66
N THR A 19 -18.19 -21.73 11.86
CA THR A 19 -18.64 -21.24 10.56
C THR A 19 -19.03 -22.40 9.65
N ASN A 20 -20.15 -22.27 8.92
CA ASN A 20 -20.65 -23.30 8.01
C ASN A 20 -19.57 -23.67 6.96
N GLY A 21 -19.33 -24.96 6.78
CA GLY A 21 -18.29 -25.50 5.88
C GLY A 21 -16.90 -25.65 6.51
N TYR A 22 -16.73 -25.32 7.79
CA TYR A 22 -15.48 -25.50 8.52
C TYR A 22 -15.66 -26.48 9.68
N SER A 23 -14.75 -27.41 9.83
CA SER A 23 -14.71 -28.41 10.90
C SER A 23 -13.37 -28.39 11.63
N ILE A 24 -13.38 -28.85 12.87
CA ILE A 24 -12.16 -29.06 13.64
C ILE A 24 -11.68 -30.48 13.36
N ASP A 25 -10.50 -30.62 12.72
CA ASP A 25 -9.90 -31.92 12.48
C ASP A 25 -9.22 -32.48 13.74
N ASN A 26 -8.66 -31.59 14.55
CA ASN A 26 -7.93 -31.96 15.75
C ASN A 26 -8.23 -30.96 16.88
N ASP A 27 -8.96 -31.40 17.88
CA ASP A 27 -9.36 -30.59 19.05
C ASP A 27 -8.27 -30.64 20.14
N THR A 28 -7.06 -30.23 19.79
CA THR A 28 -5.96 -30.05 20.74
C THR A 28 -5.78 -28.59 21.11
N PRO A 29 -5.34 -28.29 22.35
CA PRO A 29 -5.02 -26.92 22.74
C PRO A 29 -3.95 -26.29 21.84
N ILE A 30 -4.13 -25.01 21.52
CA ILE A 30 -3.12 -24.23 20.77
C ILE A 30 -1.82 -24.19 21.59
N ARG A 31 -0.75 -24.73 21.02
CA ARG A 31 0.55 -24.79 21.65
C ARG A 31 1.31 -23.46 21.48
N LEU A 32 1.93 -23.00 22.56
CA LEU A 32 2.93 -21.96 22.47
C LEU A 32 4.22 -22.52 21.86
N ILE A 33 4.77 -21.82 20.91
CA ILE A 33 6.04 -22.16 20.24
C ILE A 33 7.09 -21.08 20.51
N SER A 34 8.34 -21.48 20.56
CA SER A 34 9.47 -20.57 20.65
C SER A 34 9.70 -19.81 19.33
N ILE A 35 10.49 -18.74 19.38
CA ILE A 35 10.89 -17.98 18.18
C ILE A 35 11.64 -18.90 17.20
N GLU A 36 12.50 -19.78 17.71
CA GLU A 36 13.25 -20.73 16.88
C GLU A 36 12.33 -21.75 16.20
N GLU A 37 11.40 -22.35 16.94
CA GLU A 37 10.41 -23.28 16.37
C GLU A 37 9.57 -22.58 15.28
N ARG A 38 9.18 -21.31 15.51
CA ARG A 38 8.44 -20.53 14.51
C ARG A 38 9.24 -20.30 13.23
N GLU A 39 10.52 -19.91 13.33
CA GLU A 39 11.37 -19.69 12.16
C GLU A 39 11.64 -21.01 11.42
N ASN A 40 11.78 -22.12 12.11
CA ASN A 40 11.90 -23.45 11.49
C ASN A 40 10.65 -23.82 10.69
N ILE A 41 9.46 -23.58 11.26
CA ILE A 41 8.19 -23.80 10.55
C ILE A 41 8.09 -22.91 9.31
N LEU A 42 8.38 -21.61 9.44
CA LEU A 42 8.32 -20.68 8.31
C LEU A 42 9.35 -21.03 7.22
N THR A 43 10.52 -21.51 7.60
CA THR A 43 11.55 -21.99 6.65
C THR A 43 11.07 -23.22 5.90
N ALA A 44 10.48 -24.18 6.60
CA ALA A 44 9.87 -25.35 5.98
C ALA A 44 8.74 -24.96 5.01
N CYS A 45 7.86 -24.02 5.41
CA CYS A 45 6.81 -23.52 4.52
C CYS A 45 7.39 -22.85 3.26
N ARG A 46 8.44 -22.04 3.39
CA ARG A 46 9.11 -21.40 2.25
C ARG A 46 9.77 -22.38 1.29
N SER A 47 10.18 -23.58 1.76
CA SER A 47 10.78 -24.59 0.89
C SER A 47 9.82 -25.18 -0.14
N PHE A 48 8.50 -25.02 0.06
CA PHE A 48 7.47 -25.42 -0.91
C PHE A 48 7.19 -24.31 -1.96
N ASN A 49 7.87 -23.18 -1.89
CA ASN A 49 7.65 -22.11 -2.85
C ASN A 49 8.37 -22.41 -4.17
N GLU A 50 7.61 -22.81 -5.17
CA GLU A 50 8.10 -23.05 -6.53
C GLU A 50 8.15 -21.79 -7.39
N VAL A 51 7.48 -20.71 -6.94
CA VAL A 51 7.47 -19.43 -7.66
C VAL A 51 8.72 -18.64 -7.30
N VAL A 52 9.77 -18.80 -8.09
CA VAL A 52 10.90 -17.87 -8.05
C VAL A 52 10.45 -16.57 -8.69
N THR A 53 9.91 -15.65 -7.89
CA THR A 53 9.79 -14.25 -8.32
C THR A 53 11.20 -13.74 -8.54
N LYS A 54 11.65 -13.75 -9.81
CA LYS A 54 12.77 -12.93 -10.22
C LYS A 54 12.34 -11.48 -9.95
N ILE A 55 12.75 -10.97 -8.81
CA ILE A 55 12.72 -9.52 -8.59
C ILE A 55 13.72 -8.99 -9.62
N GLU A 56 13.23 -8.67 -10.79
CA GLU A 56 13.95 -7.78 -11.66
C GLU A 56 13.94 -6.44 -10.93
N ILE A 57 14.99 -6.22 -10.13
CA ILE A 57 15.34 -4.87 -9.71
C ILE A 57 15.52 -4.14 -11.04
N PRO A 58 14.63 -3.22 -11.42
CA PRO A 58 14.86 -2.44 -12.62
C PRO A 58 16.24 -1.86 -12.44
N LYS A 59 17.20 -2.26 -13.31
CA LYS A 59 18.47 -1.57 -13.40
C LYS A 59 18.08 -0.12 -13.54
N ALA A 60 18.40 0.66 -12.51
CA ALA A 60 18.27 2.09 -12.59
C ALA A 60 18.96 2.47 -13.89
N SER A 61 18.18 2.86 -14.88
CA SER A 61 18.70 3.44 -16.09
C SER A 61 19.64 4.51 -15.57
N GLN A 62 20.93 4.40 -15.86
CA GLN A 62 21.86 5.48 -15.59
C GLN A 62 21.34 6.63 -16.44
N ILE A 63 20.48 7.44 -15.86
CA ILE A 63 20.14 8.73 -16.40
C ILE A 63 21.47 9.45 -16.35
N ASN A 64 22.06 9.67 -17.52
CA ASN A 64 23.14 10.61 -17.66
C ASN A 64 22.62 11.95 -17.14
N VAL A 65 22.90 12.21 -15.88
CA VAL A 65 22.63 13.50 -15.26
C VAL A 65 23.60 14.46 -15.94
N SER A 66 23.13 15.11 -17.00
CA SER A 66 23.79 16.30 -17.49
C SER A 66 23.75 17.27 -16.30
N SER A 67 24.90 17.58 -15.77
CA SER A 67 25.12 18.48 -14.65
C SER A 67 24.75 19.91 -15.03
N THR A 68 23.47 20.19 -15.12
CA THR A 68 22.97 21.55 -15.02
C THR A 68 22.71 21.84 -13.54
N PRO A 69 23.15 22.99 -13.02
CA PRO A 69 23.02 23.33 -11.60
C PRO A 69 21.57 23.72 -11.20
N PHE A 70 20.58 23.16 -11.82
CA PHE A 70 19.19 23.40 -11.51
C PHE A 70 18.57 22.18 -10.84
N SER A 71 18.42 22.32 -9.52
CA SER A 71 17.23 21.99 -8.79
C SER A 71 16.71 20.55 -8.87
N LYS A 72 16.23 20.08 -7.74
CA LYS A 72 15.40 18.90 -7.55
C LYS A 72 14.43 18.72 -8.72
N GLU A 73 14.30 17.51 -9.18
CA GLU A 73 13.30 17.14 -10.19
C GLU A 73 11.90 17.60 -9.73
N PRO A 74 11.05 18.14 -10.62
CA PRO A 74 9.78 18.75 -10.25
C PRO A 74 8.89 17.86 -9.37
N TRP A 75 8.88 16.54 -9.63
CA TRP A 75 8.13 15.58 -8.81
C TRP A 75 8.73 15.36 -7.42
N THR A 76 10.05 15.50 -7.26
CA THR A 76 10.71 15.42 -5.95
C THR A 76 10.33 16.64 -5.11
N ASP A 77 10.38 17.83 -5.69
CA ASP A 77 9.97 19.05 -5.05
C ASP A 77 8.46 19.03 -4.69
N TYR A 78 7.62 18.53 -5.59
CA TYR A 78 6.20 18.34 -5.32
C TYR A 78 5.95 17.38 -4.15
N ASN A 79 6.66 16.27 -4.09
CA ASN A 79 6.56 15.31 -2.98
C ASN A 79 6.96 15.91 -1.62
N GLU A 80 7.84 16.90 -1.62
CA GLU A 80 8.28 17.54 -0.39
C GLU A 80 7.33 18.65 0.09
N ARG A 81 6.78 19.45 -0.83
CA ARG A 81 6.03 20.68 -0.52
C ARG A 81 4.52 20.54 -0.58
N SER A 82 4.01 19.57 -1.33
CA SER A 82 2.56 19.40 -1.49
C SER A 82 1.89 18.91 -0.21
N ASN A 83 0.61 19.26 -0.05
CA ASN A 83 -0.26 18.71 0.97
C ASN A 83 -1.20 17.66 0.35
N PRO A 84 -0.91 16.36 0.50
CA PRO A 84 -1.74 15.31 -0.07
C PRO A 84 -3.14 15.23 0.55
N ILE A 85 -3.30 15.72 1.77
CA ILE A 85 -4.59 15.72 2.47
C ILE A 85 -5.55 16.64 1.73
N ASP A 86 -5.15 17.88 1.45
CA ASP A 86 -5.98 18.85 0.72
C ASP A 86 -6.35 18.35 -0.68
N LEU A 87 -5.41 17.68 -1.35
CA LEU A 87 -5.66 17.07 -2.67
C LEU A 87 -6.70 15.96 -2.59
N LEU A 88 -6.61 15.09 -1.60
CA LEU A 88 -7.59 14.01 -1.38
C LEU A 88 -8.97 14.58 -1.06
N GLU A 89 -9.04 15.60 -0.18
CA GLU A 89 -10.31 16.27 0.18
C GLU A 89 -10.95 16.96 -1.02
N LYS A 90 -10.15 17.63 -1.87
CA LYS A 90 -10.59 18.22 -3.14
C LYS A 90 -11.29 17.19 -4.04
N HIS A 91 -10.83 15.93 -4.01
CA HIS A 91 -11.40 14.81 -4.75
C HIS A 91 -12.44 14.00 -3.96
N GLY A 92 -13.00 14.57 -2.90
CA GLY A 92 -14.13 14.02 -2.15
C GLY A 92 -13.76 12.91 -1.15
N TRP A 93 -12.47 12.71 -0.87
CA TRP A 93 -12.07 11.87 0.25
C TRP A 93 -12.30 12.61 1.56
N ILE A 94 -12.81 11.91 2.55
CA ILE A 94 -13.20 12.49 3.84
C ILE A 94 -12.25 12.00 4.92
N VAL A 95 -11.63 12.90 5.66
CA VAL A 95 -10.86 12.57 6.86
C VAL A 95 -11.81 12.07 7.94
N VAL A 96 -11.58 10.85 8.43
CA VAL A 96 -12.39 10.22 9.49
C VAL A 96 -11.65 10.13 10.84
N GLY A 97 -10.37 10.40 10.85
CA GLY A 97 -9.58 10.46 12.08
C GLY A 97 -8.07 10.48 11.83
N VAL A 98 -7.33 10.73 12.91
CA VAL A 98 -5.87 10.71 12.90
C VAL A 98 -5.39 9.74 13.99
N LYS A 99 -4.42 8.88 13.65
CA LYS A 99 -3.81 7.90 14.56
C LYS A 99 -2.28 7.99 14.45
N GLY A 100 -1.66 8.74 15.35
CA GLY A 100 -0.23 9.05 15.26
C GLY A 100 0.10 9.76 13.95
N GLU A 101 1.00 9.22 13.16
CA GLU A 101 1.38 9.77 11.85
C GLU A 101 0.43 9.37 10.70
N ARG A 102 -0.69 8.73 10.97
CA ARG A 102 -1.65 8.28 9.96
C ARG A 102 -2.92 9.11 9.99
N THR A 103 -3.25 9.74 8.88
CA THR A 103 -4.57 10.33 8.62
C THR A 103 -5.41 9.32 7.88
N VAL A 104 -6.54 8.94 8.47
CA VAL A 104 -7.45 7.91 7.97
C VAL A 104 -8.54 8.54 7.14
N PHE A 105 -8.79 7.95 5.97
CA PHE A 105 -9.74 8.48 5.00
C PHE A 105 -10.85 7.49 4.67
N LYS A 106 -12.02 8.06 4.34
CA LYS A 106 -13.14 7.38 3.72
C LYS A 106 -13.23 7.84 2.26
N ARG A 107 -13.41 6.90 1.32
CA ARG A 107 -13.51 7.21 -0.11
C ARG A 107 -14.80 7.96 -0.43
N PRO A 108 -14.85 8.69 -1.56
CA PRO A 108 -16.08 9.28 -2.07
C PRO A 108 -17.19 8.23 -2.23
N GLY A 109 -18.42 8.59 -1.85
CA GLY A 109 -19.59 7.73 -1.99
C GLY A 109 -19.65 6.51 -1.05
N ALA A 110 -18.72 6.33 -0.14
CA ALA A 110 -18.81 5.26 0.84
C ALA A 110 -19.84 5.59 1.94
N THR A 111 -20.81 4.73 2.15
CA THR A 111 -21.85 4.90 3.18
C THR A 111 -21.51 4.16 4.48
N GLU A 112 -21.10 2.90 4.39
CA GLU A 112 -20.97 2.01 5.55
C GLU A 112 -19.54 1.75 6.01
N SER A 113 -18.51 1.99 5.16
CA SER A 113 -17.13 1.69 5.54
C SER A 113 -16.61 2.68 6.57
N LYS A 114 -15.93 2.18 7.62
CA LYS A 114 -15.27 3.02 8.64
C LYS A 114 -14.03 3.73 8.09
N SER A 115 -13.31 3.09 7.16
CA SER A 115 -12.13 3.64 6.49
C SER A 115 -11.95 2.99 5.13
N SER A 116 -11.28 3.68 4.21
CA SER A 116 -10.99 3.18 2.86
C SER A 116 -9.51 3.28 2.49
N GLY A 117 -8.76 4.08 3.22
CA GLY A 117 -7.33 4.27 3.04
C GLY A 117 -6.72 5.10 4.17
N ASP A 118 -5.41 5.18 4.21
CA ASP A 118 -4.68 6.07 5.11
C ASP A 118 -3.50 6.77 4.39
N TYR A 119 -3.13 7.94 4.91
CA TYR A 119 -1.93 8.66 4.54
C TYR A 119 -0.98 8.72 5.73
N HIS A 120 0.26 8.24 5.54
CA HIS A 120 1.31 8.26 6.55
C HIS A 120 2.22 9.47 6.31
N SER A 121 2.19 10.46 7.21
CA SER A 121 2.92 11.72 7.06
C SER A 121 4.44 11.54 7.06
N GLY A 122 4.98 10.70 7.95
CA GLY A 122 6.42 10.43 8.01
C GLY A 122 6.97 9.71 6.78
N LEU A 123 6.22 8.76 6.22
CA LEU A 123 6.60 8.05 4.99
C LEU A 123 6.17 8.78 3.72
N LYS A 124 5.31 9.78 3.83
CA LYS A 124 4.67 10.50 2.71
C LYS A 124 4.02 9.53 1.71
N LEU A 125 3.27 8.56 2.21
CA LEU A 125 2.60 7.54 1.41
C LEU A 125 1.12 7.44 1.75
N PHE A 126 0.30 7.44 0.73
CA PHE A 126 -1.12 7.10 0.81
C PHE A 126 -1.33 5.65 0.38
N LYS A 127 -2.12 4.90 1.12
CA LYS A 127 -2.47 3.51 0.83
C LYS A 127 -3.98 3.31 0.90
N VAL A 128 -4.52 2.60 -0.07
CA VAL A 128 -5.94 2.27 -0.16
C VAL A 128 -6.16 0.78 0.15
N PHE A 129 -7.22 0.47 0.89
CA PHE A 129 -7.60 -0.88 1.29
C PHE A 129 -8.81 -1.41 0.51
N THR A 130 -9.47 -0.56 -0.25
CA THR A 130 -10.69 -0.88 -1.01
C THR A 130 -10.38 -1.05 -2.49
N THR A 131 -11.10 -1.95 -3.15
CA THR A 131 -11.10 -2.11 -4.61
C THR A 131 -12.05 -1.15 -5.34
N SER A 132 -12.90 -0.42 -4.58
CA SER A 132 -13.93 0.48 -5.13
C SER A 132 -13.44 1.94 -5.19
N SER A 133 -12.22 2.16 -5.66
CA SER A 133 -11.63 3.47 -5.90
C SER A 133 -10.78 3.43 -7.17
N GLN A 134 -10.35 4.60 -7.62
CA GLN A 134 -9.43 4.71 -8.78
C GLN A 134 -7.99 4.27 -8.48
N PHE A 135 -7.68 3.97 -7.22
CA PHE A 135 -6.38 3.50 -6.79
C PHE A 135 -6.34 1.98 -6.73
N GLU A 136 -5.19 1.39 -7.06
CA GLU A 136 -4.94 -0.03 -6.87
C GLU A 136 -4.84 -0.33 -5.35
N PRO A 137 -5.58 -1.34 -4.86
CA PRO A 137 -5.55 -1.67 -3.44
C PRO A 137 -4.16 -2.15 -3.00
N ASN A 138 -3.80 -1.84 -1.77
CA ASN A 138 -2.53 -2.22 -1.14
C ASN A 138 -1.24 -1.66 -1.78
N LYS A 139 -1.35 -0.76 -2.74
CA LYS A 139 -0.23 -0.01 -3.33
C LYS A 139 -0.05 1.31 -2.58
N GLY A 140 1.21 1.69 -2.37
CA GLY A 140 1.57 3.00 -1.80
C GLY A 140 1.70 4.06 -2.89
N TYR A 141 1.11 5.24 -2.66
CA TYR A 141 1.14 6.37 -3.56
C TYR A 141 1.85 7.56 -2.90
N SER A 142 2.93 8.05 -3.52
CA SER A 142 3.55 9.30 -3.11
C SER A 142 2.63 10.49 -3.43
N PRO A 143 2.88 11.70 -2.89
CA PRO A 143 2.10 12.89 -3.24
C PRO A 143 2.01 13.16 -4.74
N TYR A 144 3.13 12.99 -5.48
CA TYR A 144 3.13 13.11 -6.93
C TYR A 144 2.32 12.01 -7.64
N ALA A 145 2.38 10.78 -7.14
CA ALA A 145 1.57 9.70 -7.69
C ALA A 145 0.07 9.94 -7.44
N LEU A 146 -0.30 10.49 -6.26
CA LEU A 146 -1.67 10.93 -5.98
C LEU A 146 -2.14 12.00 -6.97
N PHE A 147 -1.33 13.05 -7.16
CA PHE A 147 -1.60 14.11 -8.14
C PHE A 147 -1.81 13.54 -9.54
N THR A 148 -0.94 12.63 -9.96
CA THR A 148 -1.02 11.99 -11.27
C THR A 148 -2.30 11.17 -11.45
N VAL A 149 -2.69 10.40 -10.45
CA VAL A 149 -3.93 9.59 -10.51
C VAL A 149 -5.16 10.48 -10.48
N LEU A 150 -5.20 11.46 -9.58
CA LEU A 150 -6.38 12.28 -9.30
C LEU A 150 -6.64 13.34 -10.37
N GLU A 151 -5.60 14.01 -10.86
CA GLU A 151 -5.73 15.16 -11.78
C GLU A 151 -5.43 14.78 -13.24
N HIS A 152 -4.69 13.70 -13.48
CA HIS A 152 -4.21 13.32 -14.82
C HIS A 152 -4.57 11.89 -15.23
N ASN A 153 -5.54 11.23 -14.58
CA ASN A 153 -5.97 9.87 -14.90
C ASN A 153 -4.79 8.89 -15.08
N ASN A 154 -3.83 8.93 -14.15
CA ASN A 154 -2.63 8.10 -14.17
C ASN A 154 -1.66 8.38 -15.35
N ASN A 155 -1.74 9.54 -15.98
CA ASN A 155 -0.87 9.96 -17.08
C ASN A 155 0.34 10.75 -16.55
N TYR A 156 1.44 10.06 -16.28
CA TYR A 156 2.68 10.65 -15.74
C TYR A 156 3.33 11.67 -16.67
N SER A 157 3.20 11.52 -17.99
CA SER A 157 3.76 12.48 -18.96
C SER A 157 3.05 13.83 -18.88
N ASN A 158 1.73 13.82 -18.75
CA ASN A 158 0.95 15.05 -18.63
C ASN A 158 1.13 15.71 -17.27
N SER A 159 1.13 14.93 -16.20
CA SER A 159 1.35 15.45 -14.85
C SER A 159 2.73 16.09 -14.69
N ALA A 160 3.78 15.49 -15.27
CA ALA A 160 5.12 16.08 -15.25
C ALA A 160 5.19 17.41 -16.01
N LYS A 161 4.53 17.51 -17.18
CA LYS A 161 4.46 18.77 -17.94
C LYS A 161 3.72 19.87 -17.20
N ASP A 162 2.70 19.49 -16.44
CA ASP A 162 1.91 20.46 -15.66
C ASP A 162 2.73 21.00 -14.48
N LEU A 163 3.47 20.14 -13.77
CA LEU A 163 4.39 20.58 -12.72
C LEU A 163 5.47 21.56 -13.20
N LEU A 164 5.91 21.43 -14.46
CA LEU A 164 6.89 22.36 -15.03
C LEU A 164 6.31 23.75 -15.34
N ARG A 165 4.99 23.91 -15.27
CA ARG A 165 4.27 25.18 -15.51
C ARG A 165 3.81 25.85 -14.24
N MET A 166 3.83 25.14 -13.09
CA MET A 166 3.52 25.65 -11.75
C MET A 166 4.73 26.34 -11.12
#